data_2022efeefb11c1db2c88c8a0433647b1
#
_entry.id   2022efeefb11c1db2c88c8a0433647b1
#
_cell.length_a   1.000
_cell.length_b   1.000
_cell.length_c   1.000
_cell.angle_alpha   90.00
_cell.angle_beta   90.00
_cell.angle_gamma   90.00
#
_symmetry.space_group_name_H-M   'P 1'
#
loop_
_entity.id
_entity.type
_entity.pdbx_description
1 polymer ?
#
loop_
_entity_poly.entity_id
_entity_poly.type
_entity_poly.pdbx_seq_one_letter_code
_entity_poly.pdbx_strand_id
1 'polypeptide(L)'
;MPRQFSTIQKCAFGFAALFLGVYLLDYVPGIMDANGLMFGLFQMTSIVDLGHLGAGTLAVIGALISARAARVYFWVLGVWYLIDVVTYFAGHLHKIPLTKNILVNMPHILIFIAAFWIASTVSLPGSETSSNKEA
;
A
#
# COMPACT_ATOMS: atom_id res chain seq x y z
N MET A 1 -18.40 -2.42 -25.26
CA MET A 1 -18.52 -1.44 -24.14
C MET A 1 -17.22 -1.41 -23.34
N PRO A 2 -16.73 -0.24 -22.97
CA PRO A 2 -15.52 -0.17 -22.13
C PRO A 2 -15.81 -0.82 -20.78
N ARG A 3 -14.82 -1.58 -20.27
CA ARG A 3 -14.91 -2.24 -18.97
C ARG A 3 -14.99 -1.18 -17.86
N GLN A 4 -16.07 -1.17 -17.11
CA GLN A 4 -16.21 -0.26 -15.96
C GLN A 4 -15.57 -0.91 -14.73
N PHE A 5 -14.56 -0.26 -14.17
CA PHE A 5 -13.92 -0.68 -12.92
C PHE A 5 -14.73 -0.17 -11.72
N SER A 6 -14.91 -1.04 -10.73
CA SER A 6 -15.51 -0.68 -9.44
C SER A 6 -14.62 0.26 -8.64
N THR A 7 -15.17 0.90 -7.62
CA THR A 7 -14.42 1.83 -6.75
C THR A 7 -13.19 1.16 -6.14
N ILE A 8 -13.30 -0.07 -5.64
CA ILE A 8 -12.15 -0.77 -5.04
C ILE A 8 -11.05 -1.10 -6.06
N GLN A 9 -11.41 -1.40 -7.31
CA GLN A 9 -10.44 -1.60 -8.39
C GLN A 9 -9.72 -0.28 -8.75
N LYS A 10 -10.43 0.85 -8.75
CA LYS A 10 -9.84 2.17 -8.95
C LYS A 10 -8.88 2.52 -7.80
N CYS A 11 -9.23 2.22 -6.55
CA CYS A 11 -8.33 2.36 -5.42
C CYS A 11 -7.06 1.51 -5.61
N ALA A 12 -7.18 0.27 -6.09
CA ALA A 12 -6.03 -0.59 -6.34
C ALA A 12 -5.12 -0.02 -7.44
N PHE A 13 -5.66 0.58 -8.50
CA PHE A 13 -4.85 1.32 -9.49
C PHE A 13 -4.15 2.54 -8.88
N GLY A 14 -4.79 3.26 -7.96
CA GLY A 14 -4.16 4.36 -7.23
C GLY A 14 -2.96 3.88 -6.38
N PHE A 15 -3.12 2.75 -5.69
CA PHE A 15 -2.03 2.13 -4.93
C PHE A 15 -0.92 1.58 -5.85
N ALA A 16 -1.28 1.05 -7.01
CA ALA A 16 -0.30 0.65 -8.02
C ALA A 16 0.55 1.85 -8.46
N ALA A 17 -0.08 2.98 -8.77
CA ALA A 17 0.63 4.20 -9.15
C ALA A 17 1.54 4.71 -8.01
N LEU A 18 1.08 4.63 -6.75
CA LEU A 18 1.87 5.00 -5.59
C LEU A 18 3.14 4.12 -5.47
N PHE A 19 2.99 2.79 -5.44
CA PHE A 19 4.11 1.88 -5.24
C PHE A 19 5.09 1.85 -6.41
N LEU A 20 4.58 1.79 -7.64
CA LEU A 20 5.43 1.85 -8.83
C LEU A 20 6.09 3.22 -8.97
N GLY A 21 5.41 4.29 -8.55
CA GLY A 21 5.98 5.62 -8.49
C GLY A 21 7.16 5.70 -7.51
N VAL A 22 7.00 5.17 -6.29
CA VAL A 22 8.09 5.11 -5.30
C VAL A 22 9.27 4.28 -5.83
N TYR A 23 9.00 3.12 -6.41
CA TYR A 23 10.04 2.30 -7.05
C TYR A 23 10.80 3.07 -8.14
N LEU A 24 10.10 3.83 -8.98
CA LEU A 24 10.73 4.60 -10.06
C LEU A 24 11.53 5.80 -9.54
N LEU A 25 11.17 6.36 -8.38
CA LEU A 25 11.89 7.49 -7.79
C LEU A 25 13.33 7.14 -7.42
N ASP A 26 13.64 5.88 -7.12
CA ASP A 26 15.01 5.42 -6.87
C ASP A 26 15.96 5.66 -8.04
N TYR A 27 15.42 5.68 -9.25
CA TYR A 27 16.20 5.87 -10.48
C TYR A 27 16.26 7.33 -10.93
N VAL A 28 15.64 8.26 -10.19
CA VAL A 28 15.66 9.69 -10.52
C VAL A 28 16.91 10.34 -9.89
N PRO A 29 17.80 10.96 -10.69
CA PRO A 29 18.97 11.63 -10.17
C PRO A 29 18.62 12.70 -9.12
N GLY A 30 19.32 12.68 -7.98
CA GLY A 30 19.15 13.64 -6.90
C GLY A 30 18.07 13.30 -5.88
N ILE A 31 17.30 12.24 -6.06
CA ILE A 31 16.32 11.76 -5.06
C ILE A 31 17.02 10.95 -3.96
N MET A 32 18.00 10.11 -4.35
CA MET A 32 18.81 9.34 -3.42
C MET A 32 20.05 10.10 -3.00
N ASP A 33 20.37 10.08 -1.70
CA ASP A 33 21.63 10.63 -1.20
C ASP A 33 22.78 9.59 -1.27
N ALA A 34 23.99 10.03 -0.92
CA ALA A 34 25.19 9.17 -0.94
C ALA A 34 25.11 8.00 0.08
N ASN A 35 24.19 8.03 1.03
CA ASN A 35 23.98 6.98 2.04
C ASN A 35 22.85 6.02 1.66
N GLY A 36 22.24 6.17 0.48
CA GLY A 36 21.11 5.36 0.04
C GLY A 36 19.79 5.74 0.74
N LEU A 37 19.64 7.00 1.15
CA LEU A 37 18.42 7.51 1.75
C LEU A 37 17.63 8.30 0.70
N MET A 38 16.39 7.92 0.45
CA MET A 38 15.45 8.69 -0.33
C MET A 38 15.02 9.92 0.47
N PHE A 39 15.16 11.11 -0.12
CA PHE A 39 14.91 12.40 0.54
C PHE A 39 15.67 12.61 1.86
N GLY A 40 16.79 11.90 2.06
CA GLY A 40 17.56 11.95 3.31
C GLY A 40 16.87 11.31 4.52
N LEU A 41 15.79 10.56 4.34
CA LEU A 41 14.97 10.01 5.43
C LEU A 41 14.74 8.51 5.32
N PHE A 42 14.38 8.01 4.13
CA PHE A 42 13.90 6.65 3.95
C PHE A 42 15.00 5.77 3.39
N GLN A 43 15.39 4.75 4.16
CA GLN A 43 16.39 3.78 3.71
C GLN A 43 15.80 2.93 2.59
N MET A 44 16.35 3.10 1.39
CA MET A 44 16.00 2.27 0.24
C MET A 44 17.05 1.18 0.06
N THR A 45 16.59 -0.04 -0.06
CA THR A 45 17.43 -1.21 -0.32
C THR A 45 16.80 -2.02 -1.45
N SER A 46 17.56 -2.86 -2.12
CA SER A 46 17.03 -3.71 -3.20
C SER A 46 15.82 -4.56 -2.77
N ILE A 47 15.73 -4.95 -1.48
CA ILE A 47 14.58 -5.69 -0.95
C ILE A 47 13.36 -4.76 -0.84
N VAL A 48 13.55 -3.53 -0.36
CA VAL A 48 12.48 -2.52 -0.24
C VAL A 48 11.95 -2.16 -1.64
N ASP A 49 12.85 -1.97 -2.61
CA ASP A 49 12.48 -1.70 -4.00
C ASP A 49 11.69 -2.83 -4.62
N LEU A 50 12.14 -4.06 -4.44
CA LEU A 50 11.42 -5.24 -4.90
C LEU A 50 10.05 -5.36 -4.23
N GLY A 51 9.93 -4.94 -2.96
CA GLY A 51 8.68 -4.84 -2.24
C GLY A 51 7.71 -3.85 -2.89
N HIS A 52 8.18 -2.65 -3.26
CA HIS A 52 7.36 -1.64 -3.94
C HIS A 52 6.95 -2.11 -5.35
N LEU A 53 7.88 -2.66 -6.12
CA LEU A 53 7.59 -3.24 -7.44
C LEU A 53 6.54 -4.36 -7.33
N GLY A 54 6.71 -5.28 -6.37
CA GLY A 54 5.80 -6.39 -6.13
C GLY A 54 4.40 -5.91 -5.70
N ALA A 55 4.33 -5.02 -4.71
CA ALA A 55 3.06 -4.47 -4.22
C ALA A 55 2.30 -3.73 -5.32
N GLY A 56 2.99 -2.90 -6.11
CA GLY A 56 2.40 -2.19 -7.23
C GLY A 56 1.91 -3.12 -8.34
N THR A 57 2.69 -4.12 -8.70
CA THR A 57 2.32 -5.12 -9.71
C THR A 57 1.10 -5.95 -9.26
N LEU A 58 1.08 -6.41 -8.01
CA LEU A 58 -0.05 -7.14 -7.45
C LEU A 58 -1.32 -6.29 -7.37
N ALA A 59 -1.19 -4.99 -7.12
CA ALA A 59 -2.31 -4.05 -7.17
C ALA A 59 -2.94 -3.98 -8.56
N VAL A 60 -2.13 -3.88 -9.62
CA VAL A 60 -2.61 -3.91 -11.01
C VAL A 60 -3.30 -5.23 -11.32
N ILE A 61 -2.67 -6.35 -10.98
CA ILE A 61 -3.21 -7.70 -11.21
C ILE A 61 -4.56 -7.86 -10.50
N GLY A 62 -4.64 -7.52 -9.21
CA GLY A 62 -5.88 -7.59 -8.44
C GLY A 62 -6.99 -6.72 -9.02
N ALA A 63 -6.66 -5.48 -9.44
CA ALA A 63 -7.59 -4.57 -10.07
C ALA A 63 -8.11 -5.11 -11.41
N LEU A 64 -7.25 -5.74 -12.21
CA LEU A 64 -7.63 -6.31 -13.51
C LEU A 64 -8.46 -7.59 -13.40
N ILE A 65 -8.23 -8.41 -12.38
CA ILE A 65 -8.97 -9.67 -12.20
C ILE A 65 -10.41 -9.39 -11.79
N SER A 66 -10.65 -8.77 -10.62
CA SER A 66 -12.00 -8.51 -10.12
C SER A 66 -12.00 -7.58 -8.90
N ALA A 67 -13.19 -7.07 -8.54
CA ALA A 67 -13.38 -6.32 -7.30
C ALA A 67 -13.07 -7.16 -6.04
N ARG A 68 -13.34 -8.48 -6.06
CA ARG A 68 -12.98 -9.38 -4.95
C ARG A 68 -11.47 -9.56 -4.84
N ALA A 69 -10.77 -9.74 -5.96
CA ALA A 69 -9.32 -9.84 -5.97
C ALA A 69 -8.66 -8.55 -5.46
N ALA A 70 -9.16 -7.38 -5.87
CA ALA A 70 -8.70 -6.10 -5.35
C ALA A 70 -8.92 -5.99 -3.83
N ARG A 71 -10.04 -6.50 -3.28
CA ARG A 71 -10.29 -6.55 -1.83
C ARG A 71 -9.29 -7.46 -1.10
N VAL A 72 -9.04 -8.64 -1.63
CA VAL A 72 -8.04 -9.57 -1.05
C VAL A 72 -6.66 -8.93 -1.06
N TYR A 73 -6.28 -8.25 -2.16
CA TYR A 73 -5.04 -7.49 -2.22
C TYR A 73 -4.94 -6.48 -1.05
N PHE A 74 -5.98 -5.68 -0.77
CA PHE A 74 -5.95 -4.70 0.32
C PHE A 74 -5.86 -5.35 1.70
N TRP A 75 -6.52 -6.49 1.94
CA TRP A 75 -6.36 -7.24 3.19
C TRP A 75 -4.92 -7.74 3.37
N VAL A 76 -4.33 -8.34 2.34
CA VAL A 76 -2.95 -8.85 2.37
C VAL A 76 -1.97 -7.70 2.56
N LEU A 77 -2.15 -6.60 1.82
CA LEU A 77 -1.32 -5.41 1.93
C LEU A 77 -1.37 -4.83 3.36
N GLY A 78 -2.57 -4.68 3.92
CA GLY A 78 -2.75 -4.14 5.26
C GLY A 78 -2.04 -4.99 6.33
N VAL A 79 -2.19 -6.31 6.26
CA VAL A 79 -1.49 -7.25 7.17
C VAL A 79 0.02 -7.16 6.99
N TRP A 80 0.50 -7.14 5.75
CA TRP A 80 1.93 -7.06 5.46
C TRP A 80 2.57 -5.80 6.06
N TYR A 81 1.98 -4.63 5.79
CA TYR A 81 2.51 -3.35 6.30
C TYR A 81 2.34 -3.20 7.81
N LEU A 82 1.29 -3.79 8.40
CA LEU A 82 1.15 -3.84 9.87
C LEU A 82 2.30 -4.64 10.50
N ILE A 83 2.62 -5.82 9.95
CA ILE A 83 3.75 -6.64 10.42
C ILE A 83 5.06 -5.86 10.26
N ASP A 84 5.27 -5.23 9.11
CA ASP A 84 6.47 -4.43 8.86
C ASP A 84 6.64 -3.29 9.88
N VAL A 85 5.59 -2.51 10.14
CA VAL A 85 5.60 -1.44 11.15
C VAL A 85 5.91 -1.99 12.53
N VAL A 86 5.24 -3.06 12.95
CA VAL A 86 5.44 -3.66 14.28
C VAL A 86 6.88 -4.18 14.45
N THR A 87 7.40 -4.89 13.45
CA THR A 87 8.76 -5.44 13.50
C THR A 87 9.82 -4.35 13.47
N TYR A 88 9.61 -3.31 12.68
CA TYR A 88 10.52 -2.17 12.65
C TYR A 88 10.54 -1.44 14.00
N PHE A 89 9.38 -1.13 14.57
CA PHE A 89 9.29 -0.50 15.89
C PHE A 89 9.99 -1.35 16.97
N ALA A 90 9.70 -2.64 17.02
CA ALA A 90 10.32 -3.55 18.00
C ALA A 90 11.85 -3.58 17.86
N GLY A 91 12.37 -3.58 16.63
CA GLY A 91 13.80 -3.60 16.34
C GLY A 91 14.53 -2.29 16.66
N HIS A 92 13.83 -1.16 16.72
CA HIS A 92 14.42 0.17 16.83
C HIS A 92 13.98 0.96 18.08
N LEU A 93 13.14 0.41 18.94
CA LEU A 93 12.55 1.10 20.10
C LEU A 93 13.60 1.74 21.03
N HIS A 94 14.76 1.10 21.19
CA HIS A 94 15.84 1.58 22.05
C HIS A 94 17.04 2.15 21.27
N LYS A 95 16.99 2.19 19.94
CA LYS A 95 18.11 2.61 19.08
C LYS A 95 17.97 4.03 18.55
N ILE A 96 16.74 4.48 18.33
CA ILE A 96 16.45 5.82 17.81
C ILE A 96 15.32 6.47 18.61
N PRO A 97 15.26 7.82 18.67
CA PRO A 97 14.17 8.53 19.31
C PRO A 97 12.81 8.12 18.74
N LEU A 98 11.79 8.02 19.60
CA LEU A 98 10.44 7.62 19.22
C LEU A 98 9.85 8.48 18.08
N THR A 99 10.08 9.79 18.13
CA THR A 99 9.64 10.73 17.09
C THR A 99 10.22 10.41 15.73
N LYS A 100 11.51 10.07 15.66
CA LYS A 100 12.17 9.66 14.41
C LYS A 100 11.64 8.32 13.95
N ASN A 101 11.42 7.38 14.86
CA ASN A 101 10.84 6.07 14.55
C ASN A 101 9.45 6.20 13.92
N ILE A 102 8.58 7.04 14.49
CA ILE A 102 7.26 7.35 13.93
C ILE A 102 7.39 7.99 12.55
N LEU A 103 8.25 8.99 12.39
CA LEU A 103 8.40 9.73 11.14
C LEU A 103 8.82 8.81 9.98
N VAL A 104 9.81 7.96 10.20
CA VAL A 104 10.30 7.01 9.18
C VAL A 104 9.23 5.97 8.81
N ASN A 105 8.41 5.55 9.78
CA ASN A 105 7.34 4.58 9.54
C ASN A 105 6.01 5.20 9.08
N MET A 106 5.88 6.52 9.08
CA MET A 106 4.62 7.20 8.75
C MET A 106 3.99 6.73 7.43
N PRO A 107 4.72 6.59 6.32
CA PRO A 107 4.15 6.08 5.08
C PRO A 107 3.54 4.68 5.24
N HIS A 108 4.22 3.76 5.93
CA HIS A 108 3.76 2.39 6.14
C HIS A 108 2.54 2.34 7.06
N ILE A 109 2.51 3.20 8.10
CA ILE A 109 1.34 3.36 8.98
C ILE A 109 0.12 3.81 8.18
N LEU A 110 0.27 4.83 7.34
CA LEU A 110 -0.82 5.34 6.51
C LEU A 110 -1.30 4.29 5.50
N ILE A 111 -0.38 3.51 4.92
CA ILE A 111 -0.69 2.45 3.96
C ILE A 111 -1.53 1.36 4.61
N PHE A 112 -1.13 0.81 5.77
CA PHE A 112 -1.91 -0.28 6.38
C PHE A 112 -3.29 0.19 6.87
N ILE A 113 -3.39 1.40 7.41
CA ILE A 113 -4.69 1.99 7.81
C ILE A 113 -5.59 2.16 6.59
N ALA A 114 -5.08 2.77 5.53
CA ALA A 114 -5.85 2.97 4.30
C ALA A 114 -6.26 1.64 3.65
N ALA A 115 -5.36 0.65 3.62
CA ALA A 115 -5.63 -0.66 3.06
C ALA A 115 -6.77 -1.38 3.81
N PHE A 116 -6.70 -1.42 5.14
CA PHE A 116 -7.77 -2.01 5.96
C PHE A 116 -9.09 -1.25 5.83
N TRP A 117 -9.03 0.08 5.79
CA TRP A 117 -10.23 0.89 5.63
C TRP A 117 -10.89 0.63 4.27
N ILE A 118 -10.14 0.65 3.18
CA ILE A 118 -10.64 0.34 1.83
C ILE A 118 -11.22 -1.07 1.78
N ALA A 119 -10.50 -2.07 2.30
CA ALA A 119 -10.94 -3.46 2.30
C ALA A 119 -12.25 -3.68 3.06
N SER A 120 -12.47 -2.95 4.15
CA SER A 120 -13.62 -3.11 5.03
C SER A 120 -14.84 -2.27 4.62
N THR A 121 -14.63 -1.06 4.08
CA THR A 121 -15.72 -0.09 3.88
C THR A 121 -16.20 0.04 2.45
N VAL A 122 -15.32 -0.20 1.45
CA VAL A 122 -15.71 -0.05 0.04
C VAL A 122 -16.59 -1.22 -0.40
N SER A 123 -17.83 -0.93 -0.80
CA SER A 123 -18.82 -1.94 -1.22
C SER A 123 -18.37 -2.67 -2.48
N LEU A 124 -18.65 -3.98 -2.55
CA LEU A 124 -18.48 -4.75 -3.78
C LEU A 124 -19.69 -4.55 -4.70
N PRO A 125 -19.52 -4.56 -6.03
CA PRO A 125 -20.63 -4.53 -6.94
C PRO A 125 -21.63 -5.67 -6.65
N GLY A 126 -22.92 -5.34 -6.57
CA GLY A 126 -24.00 -6.30 -6.32
C GLY A 126 -24.35 -6.55 -4.85
N SER A 127 -23.70 -5.93 -3.88
CA SER A 127 -24.05 -6.08 -2.46
C SER A 127 -25.26 -5.26 -2.02
N GLU A 128 -25.73 -4.29 -2.81
CA GLU A 128 -26.82 -3.38 -2.46
C GLU A 128 -28.23 -3.94 -2.74
N THR A 129 -28.33 -5.06 -3.45
CA THR A 129 -29.63 -5.58 -3.94
C THR A 129 -30.39 -6.43 -2.93
N SER A 130 -29.81 -6.83 -1.80
CA SER A 130 -30.48 -7.70 -0.83
C SER A 130 -31.26 -6.95 0.26
N SER A 131 -30.90 -5.69 0.55
CA SER A 131 -31.56 -4.90 1.60
C SER A 131 -32.94 -4.36 1.20
N ASN A 132 -33.24 -4.28 -0.11
CA ASN A 132 -34.50 -3.68 -0.60
C ASN A 132 -35.59 -4.71 -0.94
N LYS A 133 -35.38 -6.00 -0.63
CA LYS A 133 -36.38 -7.06 -0.89
C LYS A 133 -37.15 -7.51 0.38
N GLU A 134 -36.79 -6.98 1.56
CA GLU A 134 -37.44 -7.32 2.83
C GLU A 134 -38.24 -6.13 3.44
N ALA A 135 -38.52 -5.11 2.63
CA ALA A 135 -39.38 -3.99 3.06
C ALA A 135 -40.72 -4.03 2.36
#